data_bf12fb96e40563298ce2c88594da4f34
#
_entry.id   bf12fb96e40563298ce2c88594da4f34
#
_cell.length_a   1.000
_cell.length_b   1.000
_cell.length_c   1.000
_cell.angle_alpha   90.00
_cell.angle_beta   90.00
_cell.angle_gamma   90.00
#
_symmetry.space_group_name_H-M   'P 1'
#
loop_
_entity.id
_entity.type
_entity.pdbx_description
1 polymer ?
#
loop_
_entity_poly.entity_id
_entity_poly.type
_entity_poly.pdbx_seq_one_letter_code
_entity_poly.pdbx_strand_id
1 'polypeptide(L)'
;MARIAKKKESFGTSMGVSSVIAILVILVLVVFAALSITTAKADLTLSQKSAWGIQAYYEADAAAVEMMAEIAVAIAAADDWRAELIKNGYNVSSAEGGALISYTVTVDRNRNLNVELRADSGGRLTRELWQVVPANEWVPDTSLNLFKP
;
A
#
# COMPACT_ATOMS: atom_id res chain seq x y z
N MET A 1 51.21 -57.73 45.26
CA MET A 1 50.34 -58.05 44.13
C MET A 1 49.13 -57.09 44.13
N ALA A 2 49.18 -56.01 43.35
CA ALA A 2 48.09 -55.07 43.28
C ALA A 2 47.15 -55.45 42.08
N ARG A 3 45.88 -55.77 42.41
CA ARG A 3 44.85 -56.02 41.40
C ARG A 3 44.37 -54.67 40.89
N ILE A 4 44.67 -54.38 39.63
CA ILE A 4 44.11 -53.24 38.88
C ILE A 4 42.65 -53.63 38.53
N ALA A 5 41.67 -52.94 39.16
CA ALA A 5 40.27 -53.06 38.82
C ALA A 5 40.02 -52.38 37.50
N LYS A 6 39.71 -53.14 36.48
CA LYS A 6 39.34 -52.64 35.13
C LYS A 6 37.93 -51.99 35.20
N LYS A 7 37.85 -50.70 35.14
CA LYS A 7 36.61 -49.94 35.11
C LYS A 7 35.87 -50.27 33.81
N LYS A 8 34.76 -50.95 33.92
CA LYS A 8 33.87 -51.32 32.84
C LYS A 8 33.12 -50.01 32.44
N GLU A 9 33.58 -49.36 31.41
CA GLU A 9 32.84 -48.21 30.87
C GLU A 9 31.54 -48.71 30.28
N SER A 10 30.41 -48.14 30.74
CA SER A 10 29.09 -48.50 30.29
C SER A 10 28.86 -47.89 28.90
N PHE A 11 29.14 -48.64 27.86
CA PHE A 11 28.96 -48.27 26.45
C PHE A 11 27.48 -48.16 26.03
N GLY A 12 26.55 -48.53 26.91
CA GLY A 12 25.11 -48.60 26.63
C GLY A 12 24.34 -47.29 26.77
N THR A 13 24.91 -46.28 27.49
CA THR A 13 24.19 -45.00 27.78
C THR A 13 24.42 -43.95 26.70
N SER A 14 25.46 -44.09 25.88
CA SER A 14 25.77 -43.07 24.85
C SER A 14 24.93 -43.21 23.58
N MET A 15 24.45 -44.39 23.23
CA MET A 15 23.61 -44.60 22.04
C MET A 15 22.24 -43.93 22.16
N GLY A 16 21.60 -43.93 23.32
CA GLY A 16 20.31 -43.30 23.54
C GLY A 16 20.38 -41.79 23.52
N VAL A 17 21.43 -41.19 24.09
CA VAL A 17 21.62 -39.72 24.10
C VAL A 17 21.88 -39.18 22.70
N SER A 18 22.70 -39.88 21.89
CA SER A 18 22.96 -39.49 20.49
C SER A 18 21.70 -39.47 19.64
N SER A 19 20.82 -40.47 19.82
CA SER A 19 19.54 -40.53 19.12
C SER A 19 18.61 -39.36 19.48
N VAL A 20 18.52 -39.03 20.78
CA VAL A 20 17.69 -37.89 21.24
C VAL A 20 18.21 -36.57 20.71
N ILE A 21 19.52 -36.36 20.70
CA ILE A 21 20.13 -35.15 20.14
C ILE A 21 19.84 -35.06 18.62
N ALA A 22 19.97 -36.15 17.88
CA ALA A 22 19.67 -36.18 16.45
C ALA A 22 18.21 -35.81 16.16
N ILE A 23 17.25 -36.33 16.91
CA ILE A 23 15.83 -36.00 16.77
C ILE A 23 15.60 -34.53 17.10
N LEU A 24 16.22 -34.00 18.15
CA LEU A 24 16.11 -32.59 18.53
C LEU A 24 16.64 -31.67 17.42
N VAL A 25 17.78 -32.00 16.85
CA VAL A 25 18.36 -31.20 15.75
C VAL A 25 17.44 -31.21 14.52
N ILE A 26 16.91 -32.36 14.14
CA ILE A 26 15.96 -32.47 13.03
C ILE A 26 14.71 -31.63 13.30
N LEU A 27 14.16 -31.69 14.52
CA LEU A 27 12.97 -30.92 14.89
C LEU A 27 13.23 -29.42 14.80
N VAL A 28 14.38 -28.94 15.30
CA VAL A 28 14.78 -27.53 15.18
C VAL A 28 14.91 -27.10 13.71
N LEU A 29 15.55 -27.93 12.89
CA LEU A 29 15.69 -27.62 11.45
C LEU A 29 14.32 -27.56 10.75
N VAL A 30 13.38 -28.45 11.07
CA VAL A 30 12.02 -28.40 10.51
C VAL A 30 11.29 -27.11 10.91
N VAL A 31 11.41 -26.71 12.18
CA VAL A 31 10.80 -25.45 12.65
C VAL A 31 11.40 -24.24 11.93
N PHE A 32 12.72 -24.17 11.80
CA PHE A 32 13.36 -23.08 11.03
C PHE A 32 12.96 -23.07 9.56
N ALA A 33 12.87 -24.23 8.93
CA ALA A 33 12.40 -24.34 7.55
C ALA A 33 10.97 -23.81 7.40
N ALA A 34 10.07 -24.21 8.30
CA ALA A 34 8.67 -23.74 8.29
C ALA A 34 8.57 -22.22 8.49
N LEU A 35 9.32 -21.65 9.44
CA LEU A 35 9.37 -20.21 9.67
C LEU A 35 9.92 -19.46 8.45
N SER A 36 10.99 -19.97 7.84
CA SER A 36 11.59 -19.37 6.63
C SER A 36 10.60 -19.29 5.48
N ILE A 37 9.85 -20.38 5.23
CA ILE A 37 8.83 -20.41 4.17
C ILE A 37 7.69 -19.42 4.48
N THR A 38 7.26 -19.35 5.73
CA THR A 38 6.18 -18.43 6.14
C THR A 38 6.60 -16.98 5.96
N THR A 39 7.81 -16.61 6.37
CA THR A 39 8.36 -15.27 6.19
C THR A 39 8.49 -14.92 4.71
N ALA A 40 9.04 -15.82 3.90
CA ALA A 40 9.19 -15.60 2.46
C ALA A 40 7.84 -15.37 1.74
N LYS A 41 6.79 -16.11 2.13
CA LYS A 41 5.44 -15.89 1.60
C LYS A 41 4.85 -14.54 2.02
N ALA A 42 5.06 -14.13 3.26
CA ALA A 42 4.61 -12.83 3.76
C ALA A 42 5.29 -11.68 3.00
N ASP A 43 6.60 -11.77 2.80
CA ASP A 43 7.40 -10.78 2.06
C ASP A 43 6.97 -10.69 0.60
N LEU A 44 6.73 -11.83 -0.06
CA LEU A 44 6.23 -11.88 -1.43
C LEU A 44 4.87 -11.19 -1.54
N THR A 45 3.94 -11.49 -0.64
CA THR A 45 2.60 -10.88 -0.63
C THR A 45 2.68 -9.38 -0.41
N LEU A 46 3.54 -8.92 0.50
CA LEU A 46 3.75 -7.48 0.76
C LEU A 46 4.34 -6.79 -0.47
N SER A 47 5.35 -7.39 -1.10
CA SER A 47 5.97 -6.86 -2.31
C SER A 47 4.97 -6.73 -3.47
N GLN A 48 4.13 -7.75 -3.69
CA GLN A 48 3.08 -7.72 -4.69
C GLN A 48 2.05 -6.61 -4.42
N LYS A 49 1.57 -6.49 -3.17
CA LYS A 49 0.63 -5.43 -2.78
C LYS A 49 1.23 -4.04 -3.00
N SER A 50 2.50 -3.86 -2.67
CA SER A 50 3.20 -2.60 -2.90
C SER A 50 3.31 -2.28 -4.40
N ALA A 51 3.69 -3.26 -5.22
CA ALA A 51 3.78 -3.09 -6.67
C ALA A 51 2.42 -2.71 -7.29
N TRP A 52 1.34 -3.39 -6.91
CA TRP A 52 -0.01 -3.06 -7.38
C TRP A 52 -0.46 -1.68 -6.92
N GLY A 53 -0.15 -1.30 -5.68
CA GLY A 53 -0.47 0.04 -5.17
C GLY A 53 0.24 1.16 -5.94
N ILE A 54 1.48 0.93 -6.33
CA ILE A 54 2.26 1.87 -7.14
C ILE A 54 1.70 1.93 -8.57
N GLN A 55 1.42 0.78 -9.18
CA GLN A 55 0.83 0.72 -10.52
C GLN A 55 -0.50 1.45 -10.58
N ALA A 56 -1.41 1.17 -9.63
CA ALA A 56 -2.72 1.83 -9.57
C ALA A 56 -2.59 3.36 -9.41
N TYR A 57 -1.61 3.82 -8.64
CA TYR A 57 -1.33 5.24 -8.52
C TYR A 57 -0.91 5.86 -9.86
N TYR A 58 0.02 5.25 -10.57
CA TYR A 58 0.49 5.77 -11.85
C TYR A 58 -0.59 5.72 -12.95
N GLU A 59 -1.46 4.72 -12.94
CA GLU A 59 -2.62 4.67 -13.84
C GLU A 59 -3.60 5.82 -13.56
N ALA A 60 -3.88 6.10 -12.29
CA ALA A 60 -4.72 7.23 -11.91
C ALA A 60 -4.06 8.58 -12.20
N ASP A 61 -2.74 8.70 -11.98
CA ASP A 61 -1.97 9.90 -12.30
C ASP A 61 -1.98 10.18 -13.80
N ALA A 62 -1.78 9.17 -14.64
CA ALA A 62 -1.86 9.30 -16.10
C ALA A 62 -3.25 9.74 -16.55
N ALA A 63 -4.32 9.12 -16.02
CA ALA A 63 -5.69 9.53 -16.31
C ALA A 63 -5.98 10.98 -15.86
N ALA A 64 -5.48 11.37 -14.70
CA ALA A 64 -5.63 12.75 -14.22
C ALA A 64 -4.90 13.77 -15.10
N VAL A 65 -3.73 13.43 -15.62
CA VAL A 65 -2.98 14.28 -16.57
C VAL A 65 -3.71 14.37 -17.91
N GLU A 66 -4.32 13.27 -18.39
CA GLU A 66 -5.14 13.28 -19.61
C GLU A 66 -6.35 14.20 -19.45
N MET A 67 -7.09 14.10 -18.34
CA MET A 67 -8.19 15.01 -18.02
C MET A 67 -7.74 16.48 -17.93
N MET A 68 -6.56 16.73 -17.35
CA MET A 68 -5.99 18.09 -17.33
C MET A 68 -5.70 18.61 -18.73
N ALA A 69 -5.24 17.77 -19.64
CA ALA A 69 -5.01 18.15 -21.04
C ALA A 69 -6.34 18.43 -21.77
N GLU A 70 -7.39 17.63 -21.55
CA GLU A 70 -8.73 17.88 -22.07
C GLU A 70 -9.29 19.23 -21.58
N ILE A 71 -9.13 19.53 -20.29
CA ILE A 71 -9.51 20.83 -19.71
C ILE A 71 -8.75 21.98 -20.39
N ALA A 72 -7.45 21.82 -20.61
CA ALA A 72 -6.65 22.84 -21.30
C ALA A 72 -7.13 23.09 -22.73
N VAL A 73 -7.48 22.03 -23.46
CA VAL A 73 -8.05 22.16 -24.82
C VAL A 73 -9.42 22.84 -24.78
N ALA A 74 -10.30 22.49 -23.86
CA ALA A 74 -11.62 23.10 -23.71
C ALA A 74 -11.51 24.61 -23.42
N ILE A 75 -10.59 25.00 -22.53
CA ILE A 75 -10.33 26.41 -22.20
C ILE A 75 -9.84 27.19 -23.44
N ALA A 76 -9.01 26.56 -24.27
CA ALA A 76 -8.46 27.22 -25.48
C ALA A 76 -9.46 27.30 -26.63
N ALA A 77 -10.44 26.38 -26.70
CA ALA A 77 -11.35 26.23 -27.83
C ALA A 77 -12.67 27.02 -27.70
N ALA A 78 -13.14 27.30 -26.47
CA ALA A 78 -14.47 27.84 -26.21
C ALA A 78 -14.44 29.18 -25.46
N ASP A 79 -15.23 30.14 -25.92
CA ASP A 79 -15.42 31.44 -25.22
C ASP A 79 -16.10 31.19 -23.84
N ASP A 80 -17.05 30.23 -23.76
CA ASP A 80 -17.72 29.82 -22.50
C ASP A 80 -17.29 28.43 -22.06
N TRP A 81 -16.01 28.26 -21.88
CA TRP A 81 -15.40 27.00 -21.44
C TRP A 81 -15.91 26.52 -20.05
N ARG A 82 -16.37 27.47 -19.20
CA ARG A 82 -16.90 27.08 -17.86
C ARG A 82 -18.17 26.27 -17.98
N ALA A 83 -19.12 26.68 -18.82
CA ALA A 83 -20.36 25.96 -19.04
C ALA A 83 -20.08 24.58 -19.67
N GLU A 84 -19.13 24.51 -20.58
CA GLU A 84 -18.73 23.23 -21.20
C GLU A 84 -18.08 22.26 -20.23
N LEU A 85 -17.18 22.71 -19.37
CA LEU A 85 -16.56 21.88 -18.34
C LEU A 85 -17.59 21.37 -17.31
N ILE A 86 -18.54 22.21 -16.88
CA ILE A 86 -19.63 21.79 -15.99
C ILE A 86 -20.49 20.71 -16.66
N LYS A 87 -20.81 20.88 -17.95
CA LYS A 87 -21.56 19.88 -18.72
C LYS A 87 -20.82 18.55 -18.83
N ASN A 88 -19.49 18.58 -18.90
CA ASN A 88 -18.62 17.39 -18.94
C ASN A 88 -18.37 16.77 -17.54
N GLY A 89 -19.01 17.30 -16.49
CA GLY A 89 -18.95 16.72 -15.13
C GLY A 89 -17.83 17.24 -14.25
N TYR A 90 -17.09 18.25 -14.67
CA TYR A 90 -16.10 18.91 -13.85
C TYR A 90 -16.75 19.89 -12.86
N ASN A 91 -16.22 19.98 -11.67
CA ASN A 91 -16.69 20.98 -10.70
C ASN A 91 -15.88 22.26 -10.91
N VAL A 92 -16.59 23.32 -11.32
CA VAL A 92 -16.00 24.65 -11.61
C VAL A 92 -16.55 25.66 -10.63
N SER A 93 -15.69 26.26 -9.83
CA SER A 93 -16.03 27.33 -8.89
C SER A 93 -15.26 28.61 -9.21
N SER A 94 -15.85 29.74 -8.88
CA SER A 94 -15.18 31.04 -9.02
C SER A 94 -14.15 31.19 -7.91
N ALA A 95 -12.93 31.58 -8.29
CA ALA A 95 -11.85 31.87 -7.37
C ALA A 95 -11.25 33.25 -7.64
N GLU A 96 -10.55 33.80 -6.65
CA GLU A 96 -9.88 35.11 -6.80
C GLU A 96 -8.85 35.04 -7.94
N GLY A 97 -9.08 35.87 -8.98
CA GLY A 97 -8.22 35.89 -10.17
C GLY A 97 -8.52 34.85 -11.26
N GLY A 98 -9.63 34.10 -11.17
CA GLY A 98 -9.94 33.09 -12.20
C GLY A 98 -11.03 32.09 -11.79
N ALA A 99 -10.81 30.82 -12.09
CA ALA A 99 -11.69 29.73 -11.71
C ALA A 99 -10.89 28.56 -11.13
N LEU A 100 -11.48 27.87 -10.16
CA LEU A 100 -10.96 26.63 -9.61
C LEU A 100 -11.75 25.47 -10.22
N ILE A 101 -11.04 24.53 -10.81
CA ILE A 101 -11.58 23.34 -11.46
C ILE A 101 -11.14 22.15 -10.63
N SER A 102 -12.10 21.38 -10.11
CA SER A 102 -11.79 20.19 -9.33
C SER A 102 -12.41 18.92 -9.92
N TYR A 103 -11.67 17.83 -9.84
CA TYR A 103 -12.11 16.50 -10.23
C TYR A 103 -11.40 15.43 -9.41
N THR A 104 -11.95 14.23 -9.47
CA THR A 104 -11.44 13.09 -8.68
C THR A 104 -11.26 11.90 -9.60
N VAL A 105 -10.10 11.23 -9.50
CA VAL A 105 -9.80 9.99 -10.20
C VAL A 105 -9.66 8.87 -9.20
N THR A 106 -10.31 7.74 -9.44
CA THR A 106 -10.22 6.57 -8.56
C THR A 106 -8.87 5.89 -8.73
N VAL A 107 -8.11 5.75 -7.65
CA VAL A 107 -6.85 4.99 -7.61
C VAL A 107 -7.13 3.51 -7.37
N ASP A 108 -7.89 3.23 -6.32
CA ASP A 108 -8.35 1.88 -5.97
C ASP A 108 -9.65 1.94 -5.15
N ARG A 109 -10.08 0.80 -4.60
CA ARG A 109 -11.32 0.72 -3.80
C ARG A 109 -11.36 1.65 -2.59
N ASN A 110 -10.20 2.05 -2.07
CA ASN A 110 -10.07 2.76 -0.82
C ASN A 110 -9.43 4.14 -0.97
N ARG A 111 -8.95 4.49 -2.17
CA ARG A 111 -8.20 5.73 -2.41
C ARG A 111 -8.63 6.39 -3.71
N ASN A 112 -8.76 7.70 -3.63
CA ASN A 112 -9.01 8.58 -4.77
C ASN A 112 -7.87 9.59 -4.90
N LEU A 113 -7.59 10.04 -6.11
CA LEU A 113 -6.71 11.16 -6.41
C LEU A 113 -7.59 12.39 -6.61
N ASN A 114 -7.51 13.36 -5.69
CA ASN A 114 -8.17 14.64 -5.83
C ASN A 114 -7.24 15.62 -6.51
N VAL A 115 -7.76 16.28 -7.52
CA VAL A 115 -7.06 17.28 -8.32
C VAL A 115 -7.80 18.61 -8.27
N GLU A 116 -7.05 19.68 -8.01
CA GLU A 116 -7.55 21.05 -8.15
C GLU A 116 -6.60 21.84 -9.05
N LEU A 117 -7.19 22.45 -10.07
CA LEU A 117 -6.50 23.26 -11.04
C LEU A 117 -7.07 24.68 -10.98
N ARG A 118 -6.19 25.67 -10.96
CA ARG A 118 -6.59 27.07 -11.11
C ARG A 118 -6.40 27.49 -12.57
N ALA A 119 -7.48 27.98 -13.18
CA ALA A 119 -7.43 28.67 -14.46
C ALA A 119 -7.43 30.19 -14.22
N ASP A 120 -6.40 30.88 -14.66
CA ASP A 120 -6.34 32.33 -14.59
C ASP A 120 -7.21 32.98 -15.68
N SER A 121 -7.31 34.31 -15.67
CA SER A 121 -8.06 35.06 -16.67
C SER A 121 -7.50 34.94 -18.09
N GLY A 122 -6.27 34.49 -18.25
CA GLY A 122 -5.62 34.23 -19.54
C GLY A 122 -5.74 32.78 -20.00
N GLY A 123 -6.46 31.93 -19.26
CA GLY A 123 -6.62 30.51 -19.59
C GLY A 123 -5.43 29.61 -19.19
N ARG A 124 -4.46 30.15 -18.46
CA ARG A 124 -3.32 29.36 -17.96
C ARG A 124 -3.77 28.49 -16.80
N LEU A 125 -3.50 27.19 -16.90
CA LEU A 125 -3.74 26.23 -15.81
C LEU A 125 -2.54 26.13 -14.87
N THR A 126 -2.81 26.22 -13.58
CA THR A 126 -1.84 25.97 -12.51
C THR A 126 -2.40 24.89 -11.60
N ARG A 127 -1.58 23.92 -11.24
CA ARG A 127 -1.94 22.84 -10.30
C ARG A 127 -1.88 23.38 -8.86
N GLU A 128 -2.99 23.33 -8.14
CA GLU A 128 -3.07 23.74 -6.73
C GLU A 128 -3.06 22.56 -5.78
N LEU A 129 -3.82 21.52 -6.11
CA LEU A 129 -3.88 20.29 -5.33
C LEU A 129 -3.68 19.07 -6.22
N TRP A 130 -2.91 18.12 -5.72
CA TRP A 130 -2.70 16.81 -6.37
C TRP A 130 -2.43 15.81 -5.26
N GLN A 131 -3.49 15.26 -4.68
CA GLN A 131 -3.37 14.50 -3.45
C GLN A 131 -4.22 13.23 -3.49
N VAL A 132 -3.62 12.13 -3.06
CA VAL A 132 -4.36 10.90 -2.79
C VAL A 132 -5.05 11.01 -1.43
N VAL A 133 -6.36 10.80 -1.44
CA VAL A 133 -7.22 10.83 -0.25
C VAL A 133 -7.93 9.48 -0.09
N PRO A 134 -8.36 9.11 1.12
CA PRO A 134 -9.23 7.96 1.31
C PRO A 134 -10.54 8.13 0.52
N ALA A 135 -11.02 7.06 -0.14
CA ALA A 135 -12.28 7.08 -0.87
C ALA A 135 -13.50 7.13 0.06
N ASN A 136 -13.34 6.60 1.28
CA ASN A 136 -14.37 6.60 2.30
C ASN A 136 -13.89 7.40 3.50
N GLU A 137 -14.82 8.11 4.15
CA GLU A 137 -14.55 8.76 5.42
C GLU A 137 -14.16 7.71 6.46
N TRP A 138 -13.05 7.96 7.18
CA TRP A 138 -12.64 7.06 8.25
C TRP A 138 -13.63 7.17 9.41
N VAL A 139 -14.39 6.08 9.62
CA VAL A 139 -15.28 5.96 10.77
C VAL A 139 -14.54 5.17 11.86
N PRO A 140 -14.28 5.74 13.03
CA PRO A 140 -13.63 5.01 14.13
C PRO A 140 -14.50 3.82 14.53
N ASP A 141 -13.88 2.64 14.64
CA ASP A 141 -14.55 1.46 15.20
C ASP A 141 -14.73 1.64 16.69
N THR A 142 -15.92 2.11 17.08
CA THR A 142 -16.30 2.28 18.49
C THR A 142 -16.79 0.98 19.12
N SER A 143 -16.79 -0.14 18.41
CA SER A 143 -17.22 -1.45 18.92
C SER A 143 -16.19 -2.10 19.87
N LEU A 144 -14.92 -1.69 19.77
CA LEU A 144 -13.86 -2.14 20.67
C LEU A 144 -13.94 -1.38 22.01
N ASN A 145 -14.72 -1.90 22.92
CA ASN A 145 -14.86 -1.40 24.29
C ASN A 145 -13.61 -1.76 25.13
N LEU A 146 -12.43 -1.23 24.75
CA LEU A 146 -11.16 -1.53 25.43
C LEU A 146 -11.01 -0.83 26.79
N PHE A 147 -11.87 0.14 27.09
CA PHE A 147 -11.88 0.88 28.36
C PHE A 147 -13.31 1.05 28.86
N LYS A 148 -13.84 -0.02 29.48
CA LYS A 148 -14.98 0.14 30.37
C LYS A 148 -14.39 0.31 31.78
N PRO A 149 -14.59 1.46 32.48
CA PRO A 149 -14.18 1.62 33.87
C PRO A 149 -14.90 0.67 34.80
#